data_cd05ff9da4ed29b44f239135537575bc
#
_entry.id   cd05ff9da4ed29b44f239135537575bc
#
_cell.length_a   1.000
_cell.length_b   1.000
_cell.length_c   1.000
_cell.angle_alpha   90.00
_cell.angle_beta   90.00
_cell.angle_gamma   90.00
#
_symmetry.space_group_name_H-M   'P 1'
#
loop_
_entity.id
_entity.type
_entity.pdbx_description
1 polymer ?
#
loop_
_entity_poly.entity_id
_entity_poly.type
_entity_poly.pdbx_seq_one_letter_code
_entity_poly.pdbx_strand_id
1 'polypeptide(L)'
;MSDTVIILQDECILAAEGKEGRIPKVSQVFRIPVDSYGDSVEQWKKALSKYNEEHHPDRVKLVLPVNYSTARMTQIPYVSGKQLSNMAHNVMLENGIEGMADYSVVSADKKQGVCLCCGSATEELLKKLADMFEEISLPVHTISVPMEGYLRLLSQLKAYK
;
A
#
# COMPACT_ATOMS: atom_id res chain seq x y z
N MET A 1 1.33 1.27 -20.53
CA MET A 1 2.03 0.82 -19.31
C MET A 1 1.00 0.13 -18.44
N SER A 2 1.27 -1.06 -17.99
CA SER A 2 0.41 -1.79 -17.05
C SER A 2 0.94 -1.58 -15.62
N ASP A 3 0.04 -1.42 -14.69
CA ASP A 3 0.36 -1.37 -13.27
C ASP A 3 0.06 -2.73 -12.63
N THR A 4 0.91 -3.12 -11.70
CA THR A 4 0.75 -4.35 -10.93
C THR A 4 0.62 -4.01 -9.47
N VAL A 5 -0.45 -4.47 -8.83
CA VAL A 5 -0.62 -4.39 -7.38
C VAL A 5 -0.33 -5.77 -6.79
N ILE A 6 0.62 -5.83 -5.88
CA ILE A 6 0.99 -7.05 -5.17
C ILE A 6 0.58 -6.91 -3.71
N ILE A 7 -0.25 -7.81 -3.23
CA ILE A 7 -0.70 -7.89 -1.84
C ILE A 7 0.01 -9.03 -1.16
N LEU A 8 0.83 -8.72 -0.17
CA LEU A 8 1.53 -9.70 0.66
C LEU A 8 0.60 -10.24 1.74
N GLN A 9 0.55 -11.54 1.87
CA GLN A 9 -0.17 -12.26 2.93
C GLN A 9 0.72 -13.38 3.47
N ASP A 10 0.36 -13.94 4.61
CA ASP A 10 1.17 -14.99 5.26
C ASP A 10 1.19 -16.30 4.44
N GLU A 11 0.09 -16.64 3.79
CA GLU A 11 -0.05 -17.91 3.07
C GLU A 11 0.06 -17.79 1.55
N CYS A 12 -0.07 -16.58 1.03
CA CYS A 12 -0.01 -16.35 -0.41
C CYS A 12 0.31 -14.90 -0.74
N ILE A 13 0.71 -14.69 -1.99
CA ILE A 13 0.79 -13.38 -2.61
C ILE A 13 -0.33 -13.29 -3.64
N LEU A 14 -1.04 -12.19 -3.65
CA LEU A 14 -1.98 -11.84 -4.70
C LEU A 14 -1.37 -10.78 -5.59
N ALA A 15 -1.33 -11.03 -6.89
CA ALA A 15 -0.85 -10.07 -7.87
C ALA A 15 -1.99 -9.75 -8.86
N ALA A 16 -2.36 -8.48 -8.96
CA ALA A 16 -3.37 -8.00 -9.89
C ALA A 16 -2.71 -7.10 -10.93
N GLU A 17 -2.85 -7.45 -12.19
CA GLU A 17 -2.37 -6.66 -13.31
C GLU A 17 -3.51 -5.89 -13.95
N GLY A 18 -3.26 -4.65 -14.33
CA GLY A 18 -4.31 -3.83 -14.92
C GLY A 18 -3.83 -2.45 -15.35
N LYS A 19 -4.77 -1.57 -15.55
CA LYS A 19 -4.52 -0.17 -15.89
C LYS A 19 -5.21 0.74 -14.89
N GLU A 20 -4.46 1.68 -14.36
CA GLU A 20 -5.03 2.79 -13.59
C GLU A 20 -5.81 3.73 -14.52
N GLY A 21 -6.86 4.35 -13.96
CA GLY A 21 -7.67 5.32 -14.65
C GLY A 21 -8.88 5.71 -13.82
N ARG A 22 -9.75 6.55 -14.38
CA ARG A 22 -11.01 6.92 -13.72
C ARG A 22 -11.86 5.70 -13.36
N ILE A 23 -11.81 4.67 -14.19
CA ILE A 23 -12.36 3.35 -13.90
C ILE A 23 -11.20 2.38 -14.06
N PRO A 24 -10.63 1.86 -12.97
CA PRO A 24 -9.53 0.91 -13.06
C PRO A 24 -10.01 -0.39 -13.71
N LYS A 25 -9.16 -0.96 -14.55
CA LYS A 25 -9.44 -2.23 -15.23
C LYS A 25 -8.40 -3.26 -14.80
N VAL A 26 -8.86 -4.32 -14.17
CA VAL A 26 -8.04 -5.48 -13.85
C VAL A 26 -8.12 -6.48 -15.01
N SER A 27 -6.98 -6.81 -15.56
CA SER A 27 -6.88 -7.77 -16.68
C SER A 27 -6.64 -9.19 -16.19
N GLN A 28 -5.82 -9.37 -15.18
CA GLN A 28 -5.47 -10.67 -14.61
C GLN A 28 -5.23 -10.59 -13.10
N VAL A 29 -5.50 -11.69 -12.42
CA VAL A 29 -5.20 -11.87 -10.99
C VAL A 29 -4.51 -13.21 -10.79
N PHE A 30 -3.38 -13.19 -10.10
CA PHE A 30 -2.60 -14.38 -9.77
C PHE A 30 -2.58 -14.59 -8.26
N ARG A 31 -2.69 -15.84 -7.85
CA ARG A 31 -2.47 -16.26 -6.48
C ARG A 31 -1.24 -17.14 -6.43
N ILE A 32 -0.21 -16.71 -5.72
CA ILE A 32 1.05 -17.43 -5.58
C ILE A 32 1.16 -17.92 -4.14
N PRO A 33 1.19 -19.24 -3.91
CA PRO A 33 1.33 -19.77 -2.57
C PRO A 33 2.70 -19.42 -1.98
N VAL A 34 2.72 -19.16 -0.69
CA VAL A 34 3.93 -18.86 0.10
C VAL A 34 4.05 -19.90 1.20
N ASP A 35 5.24 -20.44 1.39
CA ASP A 35 5.50 -21.34 2.50
C ASP A 35 5.39 -20.62 3.84
N SER A 36 4.63 -21.20 4.76
CA SER A 36 4.41 -20.63 6.10
C SER A 36 5.54 -20.91 7.10
N TYR A 37 6.59 -21.59 6.67
CA TYR A 37 7.71 -21.98 7.52
C TYR A 37 8.90 -21.03 7.32
N GLY A 38 9.46 -20.54 8.44
CA GLY A 38 10.66 -19.70 8.44
C GLY A 38 10.36 -18.19 8.38
N ASP A 39 11.34 -17.42 7.91
CA ASP A 39 11.23 -15.96 7.78
C ASP A 39 10.28 -15.58 6.65
N SER A 40 9.24 -14.81 6.98
CA SER A 40 8.23 -14.35 6.03
C SER A 40 8.84 -13.57 4.85
N VAL A 41 9.83 -12.72 5.10
CA VAL A 41 10.48 -11.95 4.04
C VAL A 41 11.20 -12.86 3.04
N GLU A 42 11.89 -13.89 3.51
CA GLU A 42 12.54 -14.87 2.63
C GLU A 42 11.53 -15.66 1.79
N GLN A 43 10.39 -16.01 2.36
CA GLN A 43 9.32 -16.72 1.64
C GLN A 43 8.66 -15.82 0.59
N TRP A 44 8.43 -14.55 0.91
CA TRP A 44 7.94 -13.56 -0.07
C TRP A 44 8.95 -13.34 -1.19
N LYS A 45 10.23 -13.28 -0.87
CA LYS A 45 11.32 -13.15 -1.85
C LYS A 45 11.27 -14.26 -2.89
N LYS A 46 11.15 -15.51 -2.46
CA LYS A 46 11.04 -16.67 -3.37
C LYS A 46 9.84 -16.56 -4.30
N ALA A 47 8.66 -16.24 -3.75
CA ALA A 47 7.43 -16.12 -4.52
C ALA A 47 7.47 -14.93 -5.49
N LEU A 48 7.97 -13.77 -5.05
CA LEU A 48 8.09 -12.58 -5.86
C LEU A 48 9.17 -12.72 -6.95
N SER A 49 10.27 -13.39 -6.66
CA SER A 49 11.30 -13.68 -7.66
C SER A 49 10.75 -14.51 -8.82
N LYS A 50 9.99 -15.55 -8.51
CA LYS A 50 9.31 -16.38 -9.51
C LYS A 50 8.31 -15.56 -10.33
N TYR A 51 7.47 -14.77 -9.66
CA TYR A 51 6.50 -13.91 -10.34
C TYR A 51 7.20 -12.91 -11.28
N ASN A 52 8.26 -12.26 -10.79
CA ASN A 52 9.02 -11.28 -11.56
C ASN A 52 9.67 -11.90 -12.82
N GLU A 53 10.21 -13.11 -12.70
CA GLU A 53 10.80 -13.84 -13.84
C GLU A 53 9.76 -14.24 -14.89
N GLU A 54 8.54 -14.59 -14.47
CA GLU A 54 7.48 -15.04 -15.36
C GLU A 54 6.71 -13.89 -16.01
N HIS A 55 6.51 -12.78 -15.30
CA HIS A 55 5.59 -11.71 -15.71
C HIS A 55 6.25 -10.38 -16.06
N HIS A 56 7.48 -10.14 -15.61
CA HIS A 56 8.25 -8.91 -15.89
C HIS A 56 7.44 -7.62 -15.69
N PRO A 57 6.89 -7.36 -14.48
CA PRO A 57 6.07 -6.18 -14.25
C PRO A 57 6.89 -4.89 -14.43
N ASP A 58 6.26 -3.87 -15.04
CA ASP A 58 6.94 -2.59 -15.30
C ASP A 58 6.92 -1.68 -14.06
N ARG A 59 5.85 -1.75 -13.29
CA ARG A 59 5.60 -0.87 -12.17
C ARG A 59 4.75 -1.57 -11.12
N VAL A 60 5.27 -1.67 -9.92
CA VAL A 60 4.63 -2.42 -8.83
C VAL A 60 4.25 -1.50 -7.67
N LYS A 61 3.01 -1.62 -7.21
CA LYS A 61 2.54 -1.14 -5.92
C LYS A 61 2.42 -2.33 -4.98
N LEU A 62 3.17 -2.29 -3.88
CA LEU A 62 3.16 -3.34 -2.88
C LEU A 62 2.23 -2.97 -1.72
N VAL A 63 1.38 -3.91 -1.31
CA VAL A 63 0.51 -3.76 -0.13
C VAL A 63 1.01 -4.69 0.96
N LEU A 64 1.32 -4.12 2.12
CA LEU A 64 1.81 -4.86 3.29
C LEU A 64 0.70 -5.70 3.92
N PRO A 65 1.04 -6.81 4.60
CA PRO A 65 0.07 -7.54 5.40
C PRO A 65 -0.43 -6.71 6.58
N VAL A 66 -1.66 -6.96 7.01
CA VAL A 66 -2.31 -6.25 8.13
C VAL A 66 -1.50 -6.35 9.43
N ASN A 67 -0.93 -7.51 9.71
CA ASN A 67 -0.15 -7.77 10.93
C ASN A 67 1.27 -7.19 10.91
N TYR A 68 1.74 -6.68 9.77
CA TYR A 68 3.06 -6.04 9.63
C TYR A 68 2.99 -4.52 9.41
N SER A 69 1.80 -3.96 9.47
CA SER A 69 1.58 -2.53 9.28
C SER A 69 0.54 -1.99 10.26
N THR A 70 0.60 -0.70 10.49
CA THR A 70 -0.39 0.04 11.27
C THR A 70 -1.05 1.06 10.36
N ALA A 71 -2.37 1.22 10.45
CA ALA A 71 -3.08 2.21 9.68
C ALA A 71 -4.16 2.90 10.52
N ARG A 72 -4.36 4.19 10.26
CA ARG A 72 -5.40 5.02 10.88
C ARG A 72 -6.07 5.92 9.86
N MET A 73 -7.38 6.02 9.97
CA MET A 73 -8.15 7.04 9.29
C MET A 73 -8.27 8.27 10.19
N THR A 74 -8.03 9.45 9.62
CA THR A 74 -8.17 10.71 10.34
C THR A 74 -8.87 11.74 9.45
N GLN A 75 -9.81 12.48 10.04
CA GLN A 75 -10.49 13.58 9.39
C GLN A 75 -9.88 14.90 9.87
N ILE A 76 -9.49 15.75 8.92
CA ILE A 76 -8.97 17.08 9.21
C ILE A 76 -9.80 18.14 8.47
N PRO A 77 -9.76 19.42 8.89
CA PRO A 77 -10.38 20.51 8.14
C PRO A 77 -9.84 20.60 6.71
N TYR A 78 -10.65 21.14 5.81
CA TYR A 78 -10.24 21.30 4.42
C TYR A 78 -9.07 22.30 4.33
N VAL A 79 -7.93 21.78 3.94
CA VAL A 79 -6.70 22.53 3.64
C VAL A 79 -6.03 21.90 2.41
N SER A 80 -5.15 22.64 1.78
CA SER A 80 -4.44 22.16 0.58
C SER A 80 -2.97 22.53 0.60
N GLY A 81 -2.21 21.91 -0.29
CA GLY A 81 -0.80 22.21 -0.48
C GLY A 81 0.05 21.98 0.78
N LYS A 82 0.90 22.96 1.09
CA LYS A 82 1.83 22.86 2.23
C LYS A 82 1.13 22.75 3.59
N GLN A 83 -0.02 23.38 3.74
CA GLN A 83 -0.80 23.27 4.98
C GLN A 83 -1.29 21.84 5.21
N LEU A 84 -1.73 21.16 4.16
CA LEU A 84 -2.16 19.77 4.24
C LEU A 84 -1.02 18.87 4.73
N SER A 85 0.17 19.01 4.14
CA SER A 85 1.35 18.26 4.54
C SER A 85 1.72 18.48 6.01
N ASN A 86 1.72 19.75 6.45
CA ASN A 86 2.03 20.09 7.83
C ASN A 86 0.99 19.51 8.81
N MET A 87 -0.31 19.63 8.50
CA MET A 87 -1.37 19.09 9.35
C MET A 87 -1.33 17.56 9.40
N ALA A 88 -1.10 16.90 8.28
CA ALA A 88 -0.95 15.45 8.24
C ALA A 88 0.23 14.98 9.11
N HIS A 89 1.36 15.65 9.02
CA HIS A 89 2.54 15.36 9.84
C HIS A 89 2.24 15.52 11.34
N ASN A 90 1.61 16.62 11.73
CA ASN A 90 1.22 16.86 13.13
C ASN A 90 0.26 15.81 13.64
N VAL A 91 -0.74 15.42 12.85
CA VAL A 91 -1.70 14.36 13.20
C VAL A 91 -1.00 13.03 13.42
N MET A 92 -0.04 12.68 12.58
CA MET A 92 0.75 11.46 12.74
C MET A 92 1.56 11.47 14.05
N LEU A 93 2.17 12.60 14.38
CA LEU A 93 2.92 12.77 15.65
C LEU A 93 1.99 12.68 16.87
N GLU A 94 0.86 13.39 16.85
CA GLU A 94 -0.12 13.39 17.96
C GLU A 94 -0.73 12.00 18.22
N ASN A 95 -0.91 11.20 17.18
CA ASN A 95 -1.43 9.83 17.30
C ASN A 95 -0.37 8.81 17.72
N GLY A 96 0.87 9.22 17.94
CA GLY A 96 1.94 8.33 18.38
C GLY A 96 2.24 7.21 17.36
N ILE A 97 2.12 7.51 16.06
CA ILE A 97 2.43 6.53 15.02
C ILE A 97 3.93 6.30 15.01
N GLU A 98 4.32 5.09 15.41
CA GLU A 98 5.72 4.67 15.50
C GLU A 98 6.22 4.09 14.16
N GLY A 99 7.55 4.14 13.99
CA GLY A 99 8.22 3.65 12.79
C GLY A 99 8.23 4.65 11.64
N MET A 100 8.42 4.15 10.44
CA MET A 100 8.31 4.97 9.23
C MET A 100 6.85 5.12 8.83
N ALA A 101 6.39 6.35 8.80
CA ALA A 101 4.99 6.70 8.55
C ALA A 101 4.86 7.65 7.37
N ASP A 102 3.77 7.49 6.65
CA ASP A 102 3.34 8.40 5.60
C ASP A 102 1.81 8.44 5.53
N TYR A 103 1.29 9.34 4.75
CA TYR A 103 -0.15 9.51 4.59
C TYR A 103 -0.57 9.56 3.13
N SER A 104 -1.84 9.24 2.89
CA SER A 104 -2.49 9.49 1.61
C SER A 104 -3.82 10.19 1.82
N VAL A 105 -4.22 11.00 0.85
CA VAL A 105 -5.53 11.65 0.81
C VAL A 105 -6.52 10.67 0.18
N VAL A 106 -7.49 10.22 0.96
CA VAL A 106 -8.55 9.32 0.49
C VAL A 106 -9.66 10.11 -0.18
N SER A 107 -10.08 11.20 0.45
CA SER A 107 -11.09 12.11 -0.08
C SER A 107 -10.87 13.54 0.44
N ALA A 108 -11.30 14.53 -0.34
CA ALA A 108 -11.26 15.93 0.05
C ALA A 108 -12.55 16.61 -0.38
N ASP A 109 -13.21 17.27 0.57
CA ASP A 109 -14.44 18.03 0.36
C ASP A 109 -14.39 19.31 1.17
N LYS A 110 -14.77 20.44 0.54
CA LYS A 110 -14.71 21.75 1.19
C LYS A 110 -15.59 21.87 2.43
N LYS A 111 -16.69 21.11 2.50
CA LYS A 111 -17.61 21.12 3.63
C LYS A 111 -17.28 20.08 4.70
N GLN A 112 -16.84 18.91 4.27
CA GLN A 112 -16.56 17.78 5.16
C GLN A 112 -15.11 17.71 5.62
N GLY A 113 -14.19 18.35 4.92
CA GLY A 113 -12.77 18.31 5.20
C GLY A 113 -12.01 17.28 4.37
N VAL A 114 -10.86 16.89 4.85
CA VAL A 114 -9.97 15.93 4.20
C VAL A 114 -9.89 14.67 5.03
N CYS A 115 -10.17 13.53 4.40
CA CYS A 115 -9.96 12.20 5.00
C CYS A 115 -8.57 11.71 4.63
N LEU A 116 -7.75 11.44 5.65
CA LEU A 116 -6.41 10.90 5.51
C LEU A 116 -6.37 9.43 5.92
N CYS A 117 -5.61 8.64 5.20
CA CYS A 117 -5.14 7.34 5.66
C CYS A 117 -3.66 7.49 6.04
N CYS A 118 -3.35 7.35 7.32
CA CYS A 118 -1.98 7.35 7.81
C CYS A 118 -1.54 5.91 8.03
N GLY A 119 -0.46 5.52 7.40
CA GLY A 119 0.10 4.17 7.50
C GLY A 119 1.52 4.18 8.03
N SER A 120 1.91 3.13 8.72
CA SER A 120 3.27 2.95 9.19
C SER A 120 3.69 1.49 9.22
N ALA A 121 4.99 1.27 9.15
CA ALA A 121 5.63 -0.02 9.35
C ALA A 121 6.97 0.18 10.06
N THR A 122 7.54 -0.88 10.60
CA THR A 122 8.85 -0.79 11.26
C THR A 122 9.93 -0.50 10.22
N GLU A 123 10.90 0.30 10.61
CA GLU A 123 12.07 0.59 9.77
C GLU A 123 12.83 -0.68 9.37
N GLU A 124 12.94 -1.63 10.30
CA GLU A 124 13.58 -2.93 10.05
C GLU A 124 12.89 -3.70 8.92
N LEU A 125 11.55 -3.80 8.94
CA LEU A 125 10.79 -4.48 7.89
C LEU A 125 10.96 -3.79 6.53
N LEU A 126 10.81 -2.47 6.50
CA LEU A 126 10.92 -1.70 5.25
C LEU A 126 12.31 -1.79 4.65
N LYS A 127 13.35 -1.80 5.48
CA LYS A 127 14.73 -2.00 5.02
C LYS A 127 14.94 -3.38 4.42
N LYS A 128 14.45 -4.44 5.09
CA LYS A 128 14.51 -5.81 4.55
C LYS A 128 13.78 -5.94 3.23
N LEU A 129 12.60 -5.31 3.10
CA LEU A 129 11.85 -5.32 1.85
C LEU A 129 12.58 -4.56 0.74
N ALA A 130 13.15 -3.39 1.03
CA ALA A 130 13.91 -2.62 0.05
C ALA A 130 15.11 -3.40 -0.48
N ASP A 131 15.87 -4.05 0.41
CA ASP A 131 17.00 -4.91 0.03
C ASP A 131 16.53 -6.07 -0.85
N MET A 132 15.41 -6.69 -0.51
CA MET A 132 14.80 -7.77 -1.31
C MET A 132 14.40 -7.29 -2.71
N PHE A 133 13.76 -6.12 -2.83
CA PHE A 133 13.35 -5.59 -4.14
C PHE A 133 14.54 -5.32 -5.04
N GLU A 134 15.63 -4.82 -4.47
CA GLU A 134 16.89 -4.60 -5.19
C GLU A 134 17.50 -5.91 -5.65
N GLU A 135 17.58 -6.91 -4.77
CA GLU A 135 18.17 -8.23 -5.09
C GLU A 135 17.44 -8.95 -6.22
N ILE A 136 16.11 -8.90 -6.26
CA ILE A 136 15.29 -9.55 -7.30
C ILE A 136 14.95 -8.63 -8.47
N SER A 137 15.38 -7.38 -8.44
CA SER A 137 15.08 -6.36 -9.46
C SER A 137 13.57 -6.14 -9.67
N LEU A 138 12.78 -6.17 -8.60
CA LEU A 138 11.36 -5.90 -8.65
C LEU A 138 11.10 -4.37 -8.64
N PRO A 139 10.44 -3.80 -9.66
CA PRO A 139 10.28 -2.35 -9.80
C PRO A 139 9.19 -1.79 -8.89
N VAL A 140 9.34 -1.90 -7.58
CA VAL A 140 8.41 -1.35 -6.58
C VAL A 140 8.57 0.16 -6.51
N HIS A 141 7.48 0.90 -6.76
CA HIS A 141 7.47 2.35 -6.69
C HIS A 141 6.68 2.89 -5.49
N THR A 142 5.79 2.08 -4.91
CA THR A 142 4.95 2.48 -3.77
C THR A 142 4.73 1.29 -2.86
N ILE A 143 4.81 1.54 -1.55
CA ILE A 143 4.38 0.60 -0.50
C ILE A 143 3.16 1.20 0.18
N SER A 144 2.12 0.41 0.36
CA SER A 144 0.84 0.83 0.94
C SER A 144 0.37 -0.14 2.01
N VAL A 145 -0.66 0.27 2.73
CA VAL A 145 -1.34 -0.53 3.74
C VAL A 145 -2.75 -0.91 3.26
N PRO A 146 -3.31 -2.06 3.70
CA PRO A 146 -4.62 -2.52 3.22
C PRO A 146 -5.75 -1.52 3.43
N MET A 147 -5.75 -0.79 4.54
CA MET A 147 -6.79 0.19 4.88
C MET A 147 -6.93 1.27 3.80
N GLU A 148 -5.86 1.72 3.19
CA GLU A 148 -5.92 2.72 2.11
C GLU A 148 -6.80 2.26 0.96
N GLY A 149 -6.64 1.02 0.51
CA GLY A 149 -7.45 0.44 -0.56
C GLY A 149 -8.92 0.34 -0.21
N TYR A 150 -9.25 -0.09 0.99
CA TYR A 150 -10.63 -0.16 1.47
C TYR A 150 -11.29 1.22 1.57
N LEU A 151 -10.60 2.20 2.12
CA LEU A 151 -11.11 3.57 2.23
C LEU A 151 -11.35 4.20 0.86
N ARG A 152 -10.45 3.99 -0.10
CA ARG A 152 -10.64 4.47 -1.48
C ARG A 152 -11.85 3.81 -2.15
N LEU A 153 -12.02 2.51 -1.97
CA LEU A 153 -13.18 1.79 -2.50
C LEU A 153 -14.48 2.34 -1.92
N LEU A 154 -14.56 2.48 -0.60
CA LEU A 154 -15.73 3.04 0.08
C LEU A 154 -16.04 4.47 -0.37
N SER A 155 -15.03 5.31 -0.56
CA SER A 155 -15.23 6.69 -1.03
C SER A 155 -15.81 6.78 -2.45
N GLN A 156 -15.62 5.75 -3.26
CA GLN A 156 -16.16 5.68 -4.62
C GLN A 156 -17.59 5.12 -4.68
N LEU A 157 -18.03 4.43 -3.64
CA LEU A 157 -19.38 3.86 -3.59
C LEU A 157 -20.40 4.94 -3.24
N LYS A 158 -21.34 5.22 -4.14
CA LYS A 158 -22.40 6.22 -3.95
C LYS A 158 -23.30 5.96 -2.74
N ALA A 159 -23.37 4.71 -2.26
CA ALA A 159 -24.17 4.32 -1.11
C ALA A 159 -23.67 4.89 0.23
N TYR A 160 -22.45 5.41 0.27
CA TYR A 160 -21.81 5.97 1.48
C TYR A 160 -21.70 7.51 1.45
N LYS A 161 -22.43 8.15 0.56
CA LYS A 161 -22.50 9.62 0.51
C LYS A 161 -23.64 10.13 1.37
#